data_c3dfc8bdd2d1b345b7dcaebfc331d96a
#
_entry.id   c3dfc8bdd2d1b345b7dcaebfc331d96a
#
_cell.length_a   1.000
_cell.length_b   1.000
_cell.length_c   1.000
_cell.angle_alpha   90.00
_cell.angle_beta   90.00
_cell.angle_gamma   90.00
#
_symmetry.space_group_name_H-M   'P 1'
#
loop_
_entity.id
_entity.type
_entity.pdbx_description
1 polymer ?
#
loop_
_entity_poly.entity_id
_entity_poly.type
_entity_poly.pdbx_seq_one_letter_code
_entity_poly.pdbx_strand_id
1 'polypeptide(L)'
;IKYIVNTHGHVDHISGNADMKKKTGAKIIVHEADADMLVSTPAMILSMFRAKSSPAADITVKDGDIIRVGSVSLTVLHTPGHTAGGISLYSNGYVFTGDTLFVESVGRTDLPGGSWEVMVKAIREKLLTLPEDTVVLPGHNYGRMPTSTIGHEKRQNPFLR
;
A
#
# COMPACT_ATOMS: atom_id res chain seq x y z
N ILE A 1 16.16 -11.98 -0.53
CA ILE A 1 15.07 -11.04 -0.14
C ILE A 1 15.38 -10.54 1.26
N LYS A 2 15.43 -9.23 1.44
CA LYS A 2 15.76 -8.59 2.73
C LYS A 2 14.51 -8.17 3.50
N TYR A 3 13.52 -7.68 2.79
CA TYR A 3 12.28 -7.16 3.35
C TYR A 3 11.05 -7.67 2.61
N ILE A 4 9.97 -7.78 3.34
CA ILE A 4 8.59 -7.90 2.87
C ILE A 4 7.92 -6.60 3.29
N VAL A 5 7.56 -5.74 2.35
CA VAL A 5 6.94 -4.45 2.66
C VAL A 5 5.47 -4.54 2.30
N ASN A 6 4.60 -4.43 3.31
CA ASN A 6 3.16 -4.38 3.11
C ASN A 6 2.71 -2.92 3.01
N THR A 7 2.00 -2.59 1.93
CA THR A 7 1.42 -1.25 1.77
C THR A 7 0.30 -0.99 2.76
N HIS A 8 -0.39 -2.06 3.21
CA HIS A 8 -1.43 -2.03 4.23
C HIS A 8 -1.72 -3.44 4.77
N GLY A 9 -2.59 -3.55 5.78
CA GLY A 9 -2.80 -4.77 6.56
C GLY A 9 -3.95 -5.68 6.09
N HIS A 10 -4.56 -5.50 4.90
CA HIS A 10 -5.63 -6.40 4.45
C HIS A 10 -5.11 -7.79 4.07
N VAL A 11 -5.98 -8.78 4.25
CA VAL A 11 -5.62 -10.21 4.19
C VAL A 11 -5.00 -10.64 2.87
N ASP A 12 -5.47 -10.13 1.76
CA ASP A 12 -4.98 -10.43 0.41
C ASP A 12 -3.57 -9.88 0.14
N HIS A 13 -3.13 -8.86 0.89
CA HIS A 13 -1.78 -8.31 0.84
C HIS A 13 -0.81 -8.95 1.83
N ILE A 14 -1.30 -9.55 2.92
CA ILE A 14 -0.45 -10.10 3.99
C ILE A 14 -0.42 -11.63 4.05
N SER A 15 -1.29 -12.32 3.32
CA SER A 15 -1.46 -13.77 3.36
C SER A 15 -0.20 -14.55 3.00
N GLY A 16 0.71 -13.97 2.22
CA GLY A 16 2.01 -14.55 1.85
C GLY A 16 3.13 -14.34 2.87
N ASN A 17 2.95 -13.48 3.87
CA ASN A 17 4.00 -13.06 4.79
C ASN A 17 4.68 -14.22 5.53
N ALA A 18 3.87 -15.14 6.10
CA ALA A 18 4.40 -16.27 6.87
C ALA A 18 5.28 -17.18 6.03
N ASP A 19 4.83 -17.53 4.84
CA ASP A 19 5.55 -18.44 3.95
C ASP A 19 6.80 -17.75 3.37
N MET A 20 6.71 -16.49 2.99
CA MET A 20 7.84 -15.73 2.48
C MET A 20 8.90 -15.50 3.54
N LYS A 21 8.49 -15.10 4.76
CA LYS A 21 9.41 -14.93 5.90
C LYS A 21 10.11 -16.25 6.25
N LYS A 22 9.36 -17.37 6.30
CA LYS A 22 9.93 -18.69 6.56
C LYS A 22 10.97 -19.10 5.51
N LYS A 23 10.71 -18.83 4.24
CA LYS A 23 11.60 -19.20 3.12
C LYS A 23 12.84 -18.34 3.01
N THR A 24 12.77 -17.07 3.38
CA THR A 24 13.82 -16.09 3.06
C THR A 24 14.48 -15.47 4.28
N GLY A 25 13.87 -15.55 5.47
CA GLY A 25 14.30 -14.82 6.66
C GLY A 25 14.05 -13.31 6.58
N ALA A 26 13.31 -12.85 5.56
CA ALA A 26 13.04 -11.42 5.34
C ALA A 26 12.26 -10.81 6.50
N LYS A 27 12.55 -9.54 6.81
CA LYS A 27 11.83 -8.76 7.82
C LYS A 27 10.56 -8.17 7.23
N ILE A 28 9.45 -8.28 7.97
CA ILE A 28 8.15 -7.69 7.59
C ILE A 28 8.13 -6.24 8.03
N ILE A 29 7.79 -5.36 7.08
CA ILE A 29 7.65 -3.91 7.28
C ILE A 29 6.21 -3.51 6.96
N VAL A 30 5.62 -2.69 7.83
CA VAL A 30 4.29 -2.09 7.64
C VAL A 30 4.25 -0.73 8.35
N HIS A 31 3.29 0.13 8.03
CA HIS A 31 3.04 1.35 8.78
C HIS A 31 2.55 1.04 10.21
N GLU A 32 2.97 1.83 11.20
CA GLU A 32 2.63 1.57 12.61
C GLU A 32 1.11 1.45 12.86
N ALA A 33 0.29 2.23 12.15
CA ALA A 33 -1.18 2.22 12.31
C ALA A 33 -1.86 0.95 11.77
N ASP A 34 -1.18 0.16 10.93
CA ASP A 34 -1.69 -1.12 10.41
C ASP A 34 -0.96 -2.33 11.04
N ALA A 35 -0.03 -2.12 11.97
CA ALA A 35 0.77 -3.20 12.54
C ALA A 35 -0.09 -4.29 13.21
N ASP A 36 -1.12 -3.89 13.94
CA ASP A 36 -2.04 -4.82 14.61
C ASP A 36 -2.90 -5.61 13.61
N MET A 37 -3.19 -5.07 12.42
CA MET A 37 -3.97 -5.77 11.40
C MET A 37 -3.29 -7.04 10.92
N LEU A 38 -1.95 -7.10 10.92
CA LEU A 38 -1.20 -8.27 10.49
C LEU A 38 -1.55 -9.52 11.30
N VAL A 39 -1.79 -9.35 12.60
CA VAL A 39 -2.02 -10.46 13.55
C VAL A 39 -3.47 -10.61 13.98
N SER A 40 -4.32 -9.62 13.72
CA SER A 40 -5.71 -9.58 14.21
C SER A 40 -6.75 -10.02 13.19
N THR A 41 -6.34 -10.48 11.99
CA THR A 41 -7.29 -10.95 10.99
C THR A 41 -8.15 -12.09 11.53
N PRO A 42 -9.49 -11.95 11.58
CA PRO A 42 -10.37 -12.98 12.13
C PRO A 42 -10.24 -14.32 11.39
N ALA A 43 -10.32 -15.42 12.12
CA ALA A 43 -10.20 -16.79 11.57
C ALA A 43 -11.19 -17.05 10.42
N MET A 44 -12.40 -16.48 10.50
CA MET A 44 -13.41 -16.59 9.43
C MET A 44 -12.91 -15.93 8.13
N ILE A 45 -12.30 -14.76 8.22
CA ILE A 45 -11.74 -14.05 7.05
C ILE A 45 -10.56 -14.84 6.48
N LEU A 46 -9.64 -15.31 7.33
CA LEU A 46 -8.54 -16.18 6.89
C LEU A 46 -9.06 -17.42 6.14
N SER A 47 -10.10 -18.07 6.65
CA SER A 47 -10.71 -19.23 6.01
C SER A 47 -11.32 -18.87 4.65
N MET A 48 -12.05 -17.76 4.56
CA MET A 48 -12.69 -17.29 3.32
C MET A 48 -11.65 -17.04 2.21
N PHE A 49 -10.51 -16.45 2.56
CA PHE A 49 -9.41 -16.18 1.63
C PHE A 49 -8.42 -17.37 1.48
N ARG A 50 -8.66 -18.49 2.18
CA ARG A 50 -7.69 -19.61 2.30
C ARG A 50 -6.30 -19.12 2.68
N ALA A 51 -6.25 -18.10 3.52
CA ALA A 51 -5.05 -17.40 3.93
C ALA A 51 -4.52 -17.96 5.25
N LYS A 52 -3.22 -17.74 5.47
CA LYS A 52 -2.58 -17.96 6.77
C LYS A 52 -2.52 -16.64 7.54
N SER A 53 -2.52 -16.72 8.86
CA SER A 53 -2.22 -15.57 9.71
C SER A 53 -0.81 -15.06 9.40
N SER A 54 -0.66 -13.74 9.31
CA SER A 54 0.65 -13.12 9.19
C SER A 54 1.37 -13.11 10.54
N PRO A 55 2.71 -13.27 10.56
CA PRO A 55 3.50 -12.87 11.71
C PRO A 55 3.37 -11.37 11.97
N ALA A 56 3.69 -10.95 13.20
CA ALA A 56 3.82 -9.53 13.52
C ALA A 56 4.90 -8.85 12.67
N ALA A 57 4.79 -7.54 12.51
CA ALA A 57 5.81 -6.73 11.86
C ALA A 57 7.13 -6.79 12.64
N ASP A 58 8.24 -6.89 11.93
CA ASP A 58 9.57 -6.76 12.51
C ASP A 58 10.00 -5.29 12.62
N ILE A 59 9.46 -4.45 11.72
CA ILE A 59 9.78 -3.02 11.62
C ILE A 59 8.47 -2.29 11.30
N THR A 60 8.21 -1.22 12.04
CA THR A 60 7.16 -0.27 11.70
C THR A 60 7.77 1.00 11.09
N VAL A 61 7.03 1.62 10.16
CA VAL A 61 7.44 2.85 9.49
C VAL A 61 6.38 3.95 9.63
N LYS A 62 6.79 5.19 9.39
CA LYS A 62 5.97 6.40 9.39
C LYS A 62 6.17 7.18 8.09
N ASP A 63 5.36 8.22 7.91
CA ASP A 63 5.52 9.15 6.80
C ASP A 63 6.93 9.75 6.73
N GLY A 64 7.51 9.74 5.54
CA GLY A 64 8.85 10.27 5.27
C GLY A 64 10.01 9.32 5.59
N ASP A 65 9.75 8.15 6.19
CA ASP A 65 10.80 7.16 6.43
C ASP A 65 11.38 6.64 5.11
N ILE A 66 12.62 6.18 5.16
CA ILE A 66 13.32 5.65 3.98
C ILE A 66 13.70 4.18 4.21
N ILE A 67 13.16 3.30 3.37
CA ILE A 67 13.51 1.88 3.34
C ILE A 67 14.64 1.69 2.31
N ARG A 68 15.83 1.24 2.76
CA ARG A 68 16.99 1.02 1.88
C ARG A 68 17.18 -0.44 1.56
N VAL A 69 17.25 -0.74 0.25
CA VAL A 69 17.49 -2.10 -0.28
C VAL A 69 18.63 -2.02 -1.32
N GLY A 70 19.85 -2.32 -0.88
CA GLY A 70 21.03 -2.10 -1.72
C GLY A 70 21.21 -0.60 -2.03
N SER A 71 21.29 -0.26 -3.31
CA SER A 71 21.37 1.12 -3.80
C SER A 71 20.00 1.82 -3.94
N VAL A 72 18.90 1.07 -3.80
CA VAL A 72 17.54 1.62 -3.94
C VAL A 72 17.05 2.17 -2.61
N SER A 73 16.46 3.37 -2.64
CA SER A 73 15.77 4.00 -1.52
C SER A 73 14.30 4.17 -1.86
N LEU A 74 13.44 3.65 -1.01
CA LEU A 74 11.98 3.80 -1.09
C LEU A 74 11.56 4.81 -0.02
N THR A 75 11.00 5.95 -0.43
CA THR A 75 10.41 6.91 0.50
C THR A 75 8.98 6.48 0.84
N VAL A 76 8.68 6.37 2.11
CA VAL A 76 7.35 6.06 2.62
C VAL A 76 6.50 7.33 2.55
N LEU A 77 5.40 7.26 1.83
CA LEU A 77 4.36 8.28 1.79
C LEU A 77 3.14 7.71 2.53
N HIS A 78 2.76 8.29 3.66
CA HIS A 78 1.56 7.87 4.38
C HIS A 78 0.33 8.33 3.58
N THR A 79 -0.42 7.37 3.07
CA THR A 79 -1.61 7.59 2.22
C THR A 79 -2.82 6.86 2.81
N PRO A 80 -3.28 7.28 4.00
CA PRO A 80 -4.39 6.66 4.71
C PRO A 80 -5.73 6.87 4.01
N GLY A 81 -6.73 6.07 4.38
CA GLY A 81 -8.11 6.21 3.94
C GLY A 81 -8.71 4.94 3.34
N HIS A 82 -7.91 4.04 2.76
CA HIS A 82 -8.30 2.64 2.54
C HIS A 82 -8.15 1.84 3.84
N THR A 83 -7.01 2.00 4.52
CA THR A 83 -6.78 1.66 5.92
C THR A 83 -6.18 2.87 6.63
N ALA A 84 -6.10 2.81 7.96
CA ALA A 84 -5.47 3.88 8.76
C ALA A 84 -3.95 3.96 8.52
N GLY A 85 -3.30 2.84 8.23
CA GLY A 85 -1.86 2.74 7.98
C GLY A 85 -1.49 2.53 6.52
N GLY A 86 -2.37 2.82 5.58
CA GLY A 86 -2.07 2.72 4.15
C GLY A 86 -0.87 3.58 3.76
N ILE A 87 0.10 3.00 3.04
CA ILE A 87 1.28 3.71 2.54
C ILE A 87 1.44 3.51 1.04
N SER A 88 2.06 4.52 0.42
CA SER A 88 2.64 4.42 -0.90
C SER A 88 4.17 4.49 -0.80
N LEU A 89 4.88 3.85 -1.74
CA LEU A 89 6.33 3.81 -1.73
C LEU A 89 6.86 4.46 -3.01
N TYR A 90 7.58 5.57 -2.88
CA TYR A 90 8.14 6.29 -4.01
C TYR A 90 9.63 6.02 -4.18
N SER A 91 10.07 5.76 -5.40
CA SER A 91 11.48 5.63 -5.76
C SER A 91 11.70 5.88 -7.25
N ASN A 92 12.65 6.75 -7.59
CA ASN A 92 13.19 6.90 -8.94
C ASN A 92 12.14 6.99 -10.07
N GLY A 93 11.10 7.81 -9.88
CA GLY A 93 10.03 7.98 -10.88
C GLY A 93 8.97 6.87 -10.89
N TYR A 94 8.95 6.00 -9.89
CA TYR A 94 7.92 4.97 -9.68
C TYR A 94 7.27 5.17 -8.31
N VAL A 95 5.96 4.94 -8.23
CA VAL A 95 5.22 4.91 -6.96
C VAL A 95 4.35 3.67 -6.87
N PHE A 96 4.58 2.84 -5.86
CA PHE A 96 3.74 1.70 -5.50
C PHE A 96 2.63 2.23 -4.60
N THR A 97 1.40 2.24 -5.06
CA THR A 97 0.29 2.92 -4.38
C THR A 97 -0.58 2.00 -3.53
N GLY A 98 -0.30 0.69 -3.53
CA GLY A 98 -1.18 -0.27 -2.85
C GLY A 98 -2.63 -0.06 -3.28
N ASP A 99 -3.52 -0.01 -2.30
CA ASP A 99 -4.95 0.19 -2.52
C ASP A 99 -5.42 1.64 -2.27
N THR A 100 -4.53 2.60 -2.51
CA THR A 100 -4.86 4.03 -2.43
C THR A 100 -5.29 4.57 -3.80
N LEU A 101 -4.42 4.46 -4.81
CA LEU A 101 -4.66 4.97 -6.17
C LEU A 101 -4.52 3.84 -7.17
N PHE A 102 -5.57 3.62 -7.96
CA PHE A 102 -5.58 2.69 -9.10
C PHE A 102 -5.62 3.48 -10.41
N VAL A 103 -5.50 2.76 -11.53
CA VAL A 103 -5.66 3.36 -12.86
C VAL A 103 -7.11 3.79 -13.05
N GLU A 104 -7.34 5.11 -13.15
CA GLU A 104 -8.66 5.75 -13.29
C GLU A 104 -9.65 5.38 -12.16
N SER A 105 -9.12 4.97 -10.99
CA SER A 105 -9.92 4.58 -9.84
C SER A 105 -9.15 4.82 -8.52
N VAL A 106 -9.80 4.55 -7.40
CA VAL A 106 -9.21 4.62 -6.06
C VAL A 106 -9.68 3.44 -5.20
N GLY A 107 -8.99 3.18 -4.11
CA GLY A 107 -9.37 2.13 -3.17
C GLY A 107 -10.74 2.39 -2.52
N ARG A 108 -11.39 1.33 -2.05
CA ARG A 108 -12.61 1.43 -1.26
C ARG A 108 -12.31 1.99 0.13
N THR A 109 -13.29 2.67 0.71
CA THR A 109 -13.16 3.34 2.02
C THR A 109 -14.26 2.96 3.01
N ASP A 110 -15.06 1.95 2.68
CA ASP A 110 -16.23 1.50 3.45
C ASP A 110 -15.90 0.35 4.43
N LEU A 111 -14.64 -0.06 4.52
CA LEU A 111 -14.16 -1.04 5.50
C LEU A 111 -13.72 -0.34 6.80
N PRO A 112 -13.64 -1.08 7.92
CA PRO A 112 -13.17 -0.53 9.19
C PRO A 112 -11.81 0.17 9.05
N GLY A 113 -11.72 1.41 9.53
CA GLY A 113 -10.53 2.27 9.37
C GLY A 113 -10.48 3.06 8.06
N GLY A 114 -11.45 2.86 7.15
CA GLY A 114 -11.55 3.61 5.90
C GLY A 114 -12.20 4.99 6.07
N SER A 115 -11.79 5.95 5.22
CA SER A 115 -12.38 7.29 5.13
C SER A 115 -12.11 7.89 3.76
N TRP A 116 -13.18 8.25 3.08
CA TRP A 116 -13.11 8.89 1.75
C TRP A 116 -12.38 10.24 1.79
N GLU A 117 -12.75 11.10 2.72
CA GLU A 117 -12.16 12.44 2.83
C GLU A 117 -10.65 12.37 3.10
N VAL A 118 -10.25 11.46 3.99
CA VAL A 118 -8.85 11.25 4.34
C VAL A 118 -8.08 10.73 3.12
N MET A 119 -8.63 9.77 2.39
CA MET A 119 -7.97 9.18 1.22
C MET A 119 -7.80 10.19 0.09
N VAL A 120 -8.86 10.93 -0.26
CA VAL A 120 -8.77 11.94 -1.33
C VAL A 120 -7.77 13.04 -0.94
N LYS A 121 -7.77 13.47 0.32
CA LYS A 121 -6.78 14.43 0.82
C LYS A 121 -5.36 13.88 0.69
N ALA A 122 -5.12 12.64 1.14
CA ALA A 122 -3.80 12.01 1.05
C ALA A 122 -3.33 11.85 -0.41
N ILE A 123 -4.21 11.45 -1.32
CA ILE A 123 -3.89 11.35 -2.76
C ILE A 123 -3.45 12.73 -3.27
N ARG A 124 -4.23 13.78 -3.01
CA ARG A 124 -3.94 15.13 -3.51
C ARG A 124 -2.64 15.70 -2.94
N GLU A 125 -2.39 15.53 -1.65
CA GLU A 125 -1.25 16.13 -0.96
C GLU A 125 0.05 15.33 -1.12
N LYS A 126 -0.02 14.00 -1.31
CA LYS A 126 1.15 13.12 -1.35
C LYS A 126 1.44 12.56 -2.75
N LEU A 127 0.42 12.12 -3.48
CA LEU A 127 0.62 11.46 -4.76
C LEU A 127 0.56 12.45 -5.92
N LEU A 128 -0.46 13.31 -5.98
CA LEU A 128 -0.59 14.24 -7.09
C LEU A 128 0.45 15.37 -7.07
N THR A 129 1.26 15.50 -6.03
CA THR A 129 2.39 16.42 -5.97
C THR A 129 3.68 15.85 -6.58
N LEU A 130 3.72 14.54 -6.85
CA LEU A 130 4.85 13.90 -7.52
C LEU A 130 4.95 14.36 -8.98
N PRO A 131 6.14 14.23 -9.62
CA PRO A 131 6.31 14.53 -11.04
C PRO A 131 5.28 13.81 -11.91
N GLU A 132 4.79 14.46 -12.96
CA GLU A 132 3.68 13.95 -13.78
C GLU A 132 4.02 12.66 -14.55
N ASP A 133 5.29 12.44 -14.85
CA ASP A 133 5.83 11.24 -15.49
C ASP A 133 6.06 10.07 -14.53
N THR A 134 5.84 10.27 -13.20
CA THR A 134 5.93 9.19 -12.21
C THR A 134 4.94 8.09 -12.54
N VAL A 135 5.47 6.87 -12.70
CA VAL A 135 4.69 5.68 -13.02
C VAL A 135 3.97 5.17 -11.76
N VAL A 136 2.66 5.00 -11.85
CA VAL A 136 1.79 4.45 -10.80
C VAL A 136 1.72 2.94 -10.95
N LEU A 137 2.10 2.23 -9.87
CA LEU A 137 2.09 0.78 -9.72
C LEU A 137 1.07 0.40 -8.62
N PRO A 138 -0.18 0.13 -8.98
CA PRO A 138 -1.25 -0.13 -8.00
C PRO A 138 -1.19 -1.54 -7.42
N GLY A 139 -1.87 -1.76 -6.28
CA GLY A 139 -1.98 -3.07 -5.63
C GLY A 139 -2.82 -4.08 -6.44
N HIS A 140 -3.81 -3.60 -7.19
CA HIS A 140 -4.68 -4.41 -8.04
C HIS A 140 -4.82 -3.83 -9.46
N ASN A 141 -5.03 -4.71 -10.43
CA ASN A 141 -5.27 -4.34 -11.82
C ASN A 141 -6.79 -4.26 -12.10
N TYR A 142 -7.44 -3.19 -11.63
CA TYR A 142 -8.87 -2.94 -11.87
C TYR A 142 -9.13 -2.00 -13.06
N GLY A 143 -8.09 -1.31 -13.54
CA GLY A 143 -8.19 -0.37 -14.65
C GLY A 143 -8.04 -1.02 -16.02
N ARG A 144 -8.13 -0.19 -17.07
CA ARG A 144 -7.93 -0.63 -18.45
C ARG A 144 -6.48 -1.02 -18.77
N MET A 145 -5.54 -0.48 -18.02
CA MET A 145 -4.11 -0.72 -18.13
C MET A 145 -3.55 -1.16 -16.77
N PRO A 146 -2.46 -1.95 -16.75
CA PRO A 146 -1.87 -2.40 -15.49
C PRO A 146 -1.15 -1.28 -14.72
N THR A 147 -0.74 -0.22 -15.40
CA THR A 147 -0.03 0.93 -14.83
C THR A 147 -0.54 2.23 -15.43
N SER A 148 -0.24 3.34 -14.78
CA SER A 148 -0.60 4.69 -15.22
C SER A 148 0.53 5.66 -14.90
N THR A 149 0.29 6.96 -15.01
CA THR A 149 1.18 8.02 -14.53
C THR A 149 0.41 9.00 -13.66
N ILE A 150 1.12 9.71 -12.79
CA ILE A 150 0.51 10.76 -11.95
C ILE A 150 -0.19 11.82 -12.83
N GLY A 151 0.42 12.22 -13.94
CA GLY A 151 -0.19 13.16 -14.86
C GLY A 151 -1.46 12.62 -15.53
N HIS A 152 -1.52 11.33 -15.85
CA HIS A 152 -2.74 10.70 -16.35
C HIS A 152 -3.84 10.73 -15.29
N GLU A 153 -3.54 10.30 -14.05
CA GLU A 153 -4.51 10.25 -12.97
C GLU A 153 -5.05 11.65 -12.60
N LYS A 154 -4.22 12.68 -12.62
CA LYS A 154 -4.68 14.08 -12.44
C LYS A 154 -5.75 14.48 -13.45
N ARG A 155 -5.61 14.05 -14.70
CA ARG A 155 -6.49 14.49 -15.80
C ARG A 155 -7.69 13.58 -16.03
N GLN A 156 -7.54 12.29 -15.79
CA GLN A 156 -8.51 11.28 -16.24
C GLN A 156 -9.23 10.56 -15.10
N ASN A 157 -8.67 10.53 -13.89
CA ASN A 157 -9.29 9.81 -12.79
C ASN A 157 -10.60 10.50 -12.34
N PRO A 158 -11.77 9.85 -12.51
CA PRO A 158 -13.07 10.46 -12.22
C PRO A 158 -13.30 10.75 -10.73
N PHE A 159 -12.56 10.10 -9.85
CA PHE A 159 -12.67 10.25 -8.38
C PHE A 159 -11.86 11.44 -7.83
N LEU A 160 -11.00 12.04 -8.66
CA LEU A 160 -10.08 13.10 -8.23
C LEU A 160 -10.39 14.47 -8.87
N ARG A 161 -11.41 14.52 -9.72
CA ARG A 161 -11.89 15.76 -10.38
C ARG A 161 -12.72 16.63 -9.45
#